data_33cf8916cbeea3bc6f9a9212a5e05d4f
#
_entry.id   33cf8916cbeea3bc6f9a9212a5e05d4f
#
_cell.length_a   1.000
_cell.length_b   1.000
_cell.length_c   1.000
_cell.angle_alpha   90.00
_cell.angle_beta   90.00
_cell.angle_gamma   90.00
#
_symmetry.space_group_name_H-M   'P 1'
#
loop_
_entity.id
_entity.type
_entity.pdbx_description
1 polymer ?
#
loop_
_entity_poly.entity_id
_entity_poly.type
_entity_poly.pdbx_seq_one_letter_code
_entity_poly.pdbx_strand_id
1 'polypeptide(L)'
;RHILIKPSEIVSLEDARQKADELRERLVNGADFADLAKTYSDDTGSARNGGDLSWVSTGDMVPSFEEMMNKTPVNQISPVFESQFGWHILQVLGERDQDMTTQYRRNLARQALYARQFDEEKASWLRELRSEAFVQIKDANLAADTGANAE
;
A
#
# COMPACT_ATOMS: atom_id res chain seq x y z
N ARG A 1 11.09 2.55 11.03
CA ARG A 1 10.94 3.89 10.45
C ARG A 1 11.43 3.92 9.01
N HIS A 2 10.90 4.86 8.21
CA HIS A 2 11.28 4.95 6.81
C HIS A 2 11.34 6.40 6.30
N ILE A 3 11.98 6.56 5.14
CA ILE A 3 11.96 7.77 4.30
C ILE A 3 11.45 7.36 2.92
N LEU A 4 10.53 8.11 2.37
CA LEU A 4 9.99 7.93 1.02
C LEU A 4 10.36 9.12 0.16
N ILE A 5 10.89 8.87 -1.03
CA ILE A 5 11.13 9.87 -2.07
C ILE A 5 10.28 9.52 -3.28
N LYS A 6 9.30 10.37 -3.59
CA LYS A 6 8.38 10.16 -4.71
C LYS A 6 8.88 10.82 -5.98
N PRO A 7 8.82 10.14 -7.13
CA PRO A 7 8.91 10.83 -8.41
C PRO A 7 7.70 11.75 -8.61
N SER A 8 7.86 12.82 -9.35
CA SER A 8 6.81 13.79 -9.66
C SER A 8 6.99 14.32 -11.08
N GLU A 9 6.14 15.23 -11.51
CA GLU A 9 6.28 15.86 -12.85
C GLU A 9 7.60 16.61 -13.03
N ILE A 10 8.23 17.06 -11.93
CA ILE A 10 9.48 17.84 -11.92
C ILE A 10 10.68 17.04 -11.38
N VAL A 11 10.46 15.88 -10.78
CA VAL A 11 11.50 14.98 -10.24
C VAL A 11 11.37 13.64 -10.94
N SER A 12 12.32 13.32 -11.81
CA SER A 12 12.32 12.04 -12.51
C SER A 12 12.50 10.86 -11.54
N LEU A 13 12.17 9.66 -12.00
CA LEU A 13 12.38 8.43 -11.22
C LEU A 13 13.86 8.27 -10.85
N GLU A 14 14.77 8.63 -11.75
CA GLU A 14 16.21 8.54 -11.54
C GLU A 14 16.71 9.60 -10.54
N ASP A 15 16.21 10.84 -10.63
CA ASP A 15 16.56 11.90 -9.66
C ASP A 15 16.03 11.55 -8.26
N ALA A 16 14.85 10.96 -8.17
CA ALA A 16 14.30 10.48 -6.91
C ALA A 16 15.15 9.37 -6.29
N ARG A 17 15.66 8.45 -7.12
CA ARG A 17 16.59 7.40 -6.71
C ARG A 17 17.92 8.00 -6.21
N GLN A 18 18.51 8.86 -7.01
CA GLN A 18 19.78 9.51 -6.63
C GLN A 18 19.65 10.23 -5.29
N LYS A 19 18.55 10.96 -5.08
CA LYS A 19 18.26 11.62 -3.81
C LYS A 19 18.13 10.63 -2.65
N ALA A 20 17.47 9.49 -2.88
CA ALA A 20 17.38 8.44 -1.87
C ALA A 20 18.78 7.84 -1.55
N ASP A 21 19.62 7.58 -2.56
CA ASP A 21 20.98 7.09 -2.36
C ASP A 21 21.84 8.08 -1.56
N GLU A 22 21.78 9.38 -1.86
CA GLU A 22 22.46 10.45 -1.10
C GLU A 22 21.99 10.50 0.37
N LEU A 23 20.70 10.38 0.61
CA LEU A 23 20.15 10.33 1.98
C LEU A 23 20.60 9.08 2.73
N ARG A 24 20.64 7.93 2.04
CA ARG A 24 21.16 6.70 2.62
C ARG A 24 22.63 6.82 3.02
N GLU A 25 23.46 7.40 2.17
CA GLU A 25 24.88 7.65 2.50
C GLU A 25 25.02 8.54 3.75
N ARG A 26 24.24 9.61 3.87
CA ARG A 26 24.21 10.45 5.05
C ARG A 26 23.82 9.69 6.31
N LEU A 27 22.81 8.81 6.21
CA LEU A 27 22.37 7.95 7.32
C LEU A 27 23.46 6.97 7.76
N VAL A 28 24.13 6.32 6.81
CA VAL A 28 25.25 5.40 7.10
C VAL A 28 26.42 6.13 7.74
N ASN A 29 26.64 7.40 7.39
CA ASN A 29 27.65 8.27 7.96
C ASN A 29 27.23 8.91 9.31
N GLY A 30 26.09 8.48 9.88
CA GLY A 30 25.68 8.86 11.23
C GLY A 30 24.74 10.07 11.33
N ALA A 31 24.15 10.52 10.21
CA ALA A 31 23.10 11.54 10.28
C ALA A 31 21.85 11.01 11.01
N ASP A 32 21.15 11.91 11.69
CA ASP A 32 19.92 11.53 12.38
C ASP A 32 18.80 11.16 11.40
N PHE A 33 18.24 9.98 11.58
CA PHE A 33 17.19 9.45 10.70
C PHE A 33 15.91 10.29 10.80
N ALA A 34 15.53 10.68 12.00
CA ALA A 34 14.29 11.41 12.22
C ALA A 34 14.36 12.81 11.59
N ASP A 35 15.50 13.47 11.68
CA ASP A 35 15.69 14.79 11.08
C ASP A 35 15.66 14.71 9.54
N LEU A 36 16.29 13.69 8.95
CA LEU A 36 16.22 13.47 7.51
C LEU A 36 14.82 13.11 7.05
N ALA A 37 14.11 12.27 7.80
CA ALA A 37 12.72 11.93 7.50
C ALA A 37 11.80 13.16 7.53
N LYS A 38 11.91 14.00 8.57
CA LYS A 38 11.12 15.24 8.67
C LYS A 38 11.37 16.21 7.54
N THR A 39 12.64 16.27 7.06
CA THR A 39 13.06 17.25 6.07
C THR A 39 12.78 16.79 4.64
N TYR A 40 12.95 15.51 4.35
CA TYR A 40 13.02 15.00 2.98
C TYR A 40 11.97 13.96 2.62
N SER A 41 11.28 13.34 3.60
CA SER A 41 10.32 12.29 3.29
C SER A 41 9.03 12.86 2.71
N ASP A 42 8.62 12.30 1.57
CA ASP A 42 7.34 12.59 0.92
C ASP A 42 6.17 11.80 1.53
N ASP A 43 6.43 10.94 2.52
CA ASP A 43 5.38 10.34 3.35
C ASP A 43 5.01 11.29 4.50
N THR A 44 4.09 12.19 4.23
CA THR A 44 3.63 13.20 5.19
C THR A 44 3.00 12.61 6.45
N GLY A 45 2.55 11.36 6.39
CA GLY A 45 1.95 10.65 7.53
C GLY A 45 2.97 10.33 8.60
N SER A 46 4.12 9.76 8.22
CA SER A 46 5.18 9.37 9.16
C SER A 46 6.29 10.41 9.29
N ALA A 47 6.53 11.25 8.26
CA ALA A 47 7.64 12.22 8.25
C ALA A 47 7.68 13.10 9.50
N ARG A 48 6.53 13.63 9.95
CA ARG A 48 6.41 14.48 11.14
C ARG A 48 6.89 13.79 12.43
N ASN A 49 6.76 12.47 12.46
CA ASN A 49 7.21 11.62 13.57
C ASN A 49 8.59 11.00 13.30
N GLY A 50 9.41 11.61 12.42
CA GLY A 50 10.74 11.11 12.10
C GLY A 50 10.74 9.81 11.28
N GLY A 51 9.69 9.58 10.49
CA GLY A 51 9.50 8.39 9.67
C GLY A 51 9.00 7.17 10.44
N ASP A 52 8.62 7.31 11.71
CA ASP A 52 8.17 6.17 12.54
C ASP A 52 6.82 5.64 12.05
N LEU A 53 6.79 4.34 11.78
CA LEU A 53 5.60 3.56 11.38
C LEU A 53 5.01 2.76 12.55
N SER A 54 5.59 2.88 13.74
CA SER A 54 5.27 2.04 14.89
C SER A 54 5.50 0.55 14.60
N TRP A 55 4.78 -0.34 15.29
CA TRP A 55 4.83 -1.77 15.06
C TRP A 55 4.01 -2.16 13.85
N VAL A 56 4.65 -2.85 12.92
CA VAL A 56 4.08 -3.31 11.65
C VAL A 56 4.00 -4.83 11.67
N SER A 57 2.90 -5.39 11.22
CA SER A 57 2.71 -6.83 11.12
C SER A 57 2.80 -7.31 9.67
N THR A 58 3.02 -8.60 9.47
CA THR A 58 2.97 -9.23 8.15
C THR A 58 1.64 -8.95 7.46
N GLY A 59 1.69 -8.44 6.24
CA GLY A 59 0.52 -8.05 5.44
C GLY A 59 0.04 -6.62 5.63
N ASP A 60 0.65 -5.83 6.50
CA ASP A 60 0.30 -4.41 6.67
C ASP A 60 0.95 -3.52 5.61
N MET A 61 2.05 -3.97 5.01
CA MET A 61 2.83 -3.21 4.04
C MET A 61 2.78 -3.82 2.64
N VAL A 62 3.15 -3.03 1.63
CA VAL A 62 3.30 -3.55 0.26
C VAL A 62 4.42 -4.58 0.20
N PRO A 63 4.33 -5.60 -0.68
CA PRO A 63 5.26 -6.73 -0.68
C PRO A 63 6.74 -6.35 -0.75
N SER A 64 7.11 -5.36 -1.58
CA SER A 64 8.50 -4.90 -1.69
C SER A 64 9.03 -4.27 -0.40
N PHE A 65 8.17 -3.56 0.33
CA PHE A 65 8.53 -2.98 1.62
C PHE A 65 8.70 -4.06 2.70
N GLU A 66 7.78 -5.00 2.76
CA GLU A 66 7.81 -6.12 3.71
C GLU A 66 9.04 -7.02 3.48
N GLU A 67 9.34 -7.32 2.22
CA GLU A 67 10.53 -8.09 1.86
C GLU A 67 11.83 -7.40 2.33
N MET A 68 11.94 -6.10 2.11
CA MET A 68 13.11 -5.33 2.54
C MET A 68 13.18 -5.20 4.06
N MET A 69 12.05 -5.00 4.72
CA MET A 69 11.96 -4.96 6.18
C MET A 69 12.46 -6.27 6.80
N ASN A 70 12.03 -7.41 6.28
CA ASN A 70 12.42 -8.73 6.77
C ASN A 70 13.91 -9.05 6.49
N LYS A 71 14.51 -8.47 5.46
CA LYS A 71 15.94 -8.63 5.13
C LYS A 71 16.86 -7.70 5.89
N THR A 72 16.34 -6.63 6.47
CA THR A 72 17.15 -5.60 7.14
C THR A 72 17.31 -5.94 8.63
N PRO A 73 18.53 -6.21 9.12
CA PRO A 73 18.75 -6.46 10.53
C PRO A 73 18.35 -5.29 11.42
N VAL A 74 18.00 -5.57 12.67
CA VAL A 74 17.64 -4.55 13.66
C VAL A 74 18.77 -3.52 13.81
N ASN A 75 18.40 -2.24 13.84
CA ASN A 75 19.26 -1.06 13.91
C ASN A 75 20.10 -0.78 12.65
N GLN A 76 19.94 -1.53 11.57
CA GLN A 76 20.63 -1.24 10.31
C GLN A 76 19.75 -0.42 9.36
N ILE A 77 20.43 0.32 8.47
CA ILE A 77 19.81 1.06 7.37
C ILE A 77 19.74 0.14 6.15
N SER A 78 18.56 0.03 5.55
CA SER A 78 18.38 -0.78 4.34
C SER A 78 19.13 -0.21 3.14
N PRO A 79 19.39 -1.01 2.09
CA PRO A 79 19.58 -0.47 0.74
C PRO A 79 18.38 0.39 0.33
N VAL A 80 18.59 1.28 -0.65
CA VAL A 80 17.48 1.96 -1.34
C VAL A 80 16.71 0.93 -2.16
N PHE A 81 15.39 0.94 -2.08
CA PHE A 81 14.52 0.03 -2.82
C PHE A 81 13.28 0.74 -3.34
N GLU A 82 12.71 0.19 -4.40
CA GLU A 82 11.54 0.74 -5.08
C GLU A 82 10.25 0.07 -4.62
N SER A 83 9.18 0.86 -4.57
CA SER A 83 7.80 0.40 -4.47
C SER A 83 6.91 1.17 -5.45
N GLN A 84 5.62 0.81 -5.51
CA GLN A 84 4.63 1.57 -6.28
C GLN A 84 4.50 3.05 -5.88
N PHE A 85 5.03 3.44 -4.72
CA PHE A 85 4.96 4.81 -4.21
C PHE A 85 6.22 5.64 -4.50
N GLY A 86 7.33 5.01 -4.89
CA GLY A 86 8.63 5.62 -5.12
C GLY A 86 9.75 4.87 -4.43
N TRP A 87 10.83 5.59 -4.11
CA TRP A 87 12.05 5.06 -3.50
C TRP A 87 12.01 5.16 -1.99
N HIS A 88 12.41 4.10 -1.32
CA HIS A 88 12.40 3.99 0.13
C HIS A 88 13.77 3.70 0.70
N ILE A 89 13.98 4.20 1.92
CA ILE A 89 15.01 3.78 2.85
C ILE A 89 14.31 3.45 4.16
N LEU A 90 14.62 2.32 4.77
CA LEU A 90 14.04 1.95 6.06
C LEU A 90 15.12 1.60 7.08
N GLN A 91 14.72 1.67 8.34
CA GLN A 91 15.47 1.13 9.47
C GLN A 91 14.53 0.37 10.38
N VAL A 92 14.89 -0.87 10.71
CA VAL A 92 14.19 -1.69 11.69
C VAL A 92 14.72 -1.32 13.07
N LEU A 93 13.85 -0.83 13.96
CA LEU A 93 14.24 -0.42 15.32
C LEU A 93 14.13 -1.54 16.34
N GLY A 94 13.32 -2.54 16.04
CA GLY A 94 13.12 -3.70 16.90
C GLY A 94 12.23 -4.73 16.26
N GLU A 95 12.27 -5.92 16.79
CA GLU A 95 11.48 -7.07 16.37
C GLU A 95 10.85 -7.71 17.60
N ARG A 96 9.63 -8.17 17.48
CA ARG A 96 8.96 -8.89 18.57
C ARG A 96 8.02 -9.95 18.01
N ASP A 97 7.96 -11.07 18.68
CA ASP A 97 6.93 -12.06 18.44
C ASP A 97 5.67 -11.69 19.21
N GLN A 98 4.56 -11.58 18.49
CA GLN A 98 3.24 -11.34 19.08
C GLN A 98 2.26 -12.35 18.52
N ASP A 99 1.56 -13.09 19.41
CA ASP A 99 0.47 -13.96 18.96
C ASP A 99 -0.72 -13.11 18.47
N MET A 100 -0.78 -12.95 17.17
CA MET A 100 -1.85 -12.23 16.46
C MET A 100 -2.92 -13.15 15.90
N THR A 101 -2.92 -14.44 16.28
CA THR A 101 -3.82 -15.46 15.70
C THR A 101 -5.29 -15.04 15.76
N THR A 102 -5.74 -14.53 16.90
CA THR A 102 -7.11 -14.07 17.09
C THR A 102 -7.41 -12.82 16.26
N GLN A 103 -6.49 -11.86 16.23
CA GLN A 103 -6.63 -10.64 15.46
C GLN A 103 -6.60 -10.91 13.95
N TYR A 104 -5.68 -11.77 13.53
CA TYR A 104 -5.58 -12.21 12.14
C TYR A 104 -6.87 -12.90 11.67
N ARG A 105 -7.41 -13.84 12.45
CA ARG A 105 -8.70 -14.50 12.15
C ARG A 105 -9.85 -13.50 12.08
N ARG A 106 -9.89 -12.51 12.97
CA ARG A 106 -10.92 -11.44 12.94
C ARG A 106 -10.79 -10.57 11.70
N ASN A 107 -9.58 -10.21 11.30
CA ASN A 107 -9.34 -9.41 10.10
C ASN A 107 -9.72 -10.17 8.84
N LEU A 108 -9.34 -11.45 8.71
CA LEU A 108 -9.78 -12.32 7.62
C LEU A 108 -11.31 -12.44 7.54
N ALA A 109 -11.96 -12.68 8.66
CA ALA A 109 -13.42 -12.76 8.72
C ALA A 109 -14.07 -11.43 8.31
N ARG A 110 -13.52 -10.30 8.76
CA ARG A 110 -14.00 -8.97 8.39
C ARG A 110 -13.83 -8.70 6.91
N GLN A 111 -12.69 -9.02 6.33
CA GLN A 111 -12.43 -8.86 4.88
C GLN A 111 -13.41 -9.72 4.06
N ALA A 112 -13.62 -10.96 4.45
CA ALA A 112 -14.57 -11.85 3.79
C ALA A 112 -16.01 -11.30 3.85
N LEU A 113 -16.42 -10.76 5.00
CA LEU A 113 -17.73 -10.13 5.16
C LEU A 113 -17.88 -8.87 4.29
N TYR A 114 -16.89 -8.00 4.26
CA TYR A 114 -16.92 -6.80 3.42
C TYR A 114 -16.95 -7.14 1.93
N ALA A 115 -16.17 -8.13 1.48
CA ALA A 115 -16.20 -8.57 0.09
C ALA A 115 -17.59 -9.07 -0.30
N ARG A 116 -18.19 -9.90 0.54
CA ARG A 116 -19.56 -10.42 0.32
C ARG A 116 -20.61 -9.30 0.28
N GLN A 117 -20.59 -8.39 1.26
CA GLN A 117 -21.52 -7.25 1.29
C GLN A 117 -21.35 -6.35 0.07
N PHE A 118 -20.12 -6.08 -0.33
CA PHE A 118 -19.84 -5.29 -1.52
C PHE A 118 -20.42 -5.92 -2.79
N ASP A 119 -20.28 -7.24 -2.96
CA ASP A 119 -20.81 -7.94 -4.12
C ASP A 119 -22.35 -7.95 -4.11
N GLU A 120 -22.97 -8.13 -2.93
CA GLU A 120 -24.44 -8.08 -2.76
C GLU A 120 -24.99 -6.68 -3.06
N GLU A 121 -24.39 -5.63 -2.52
CA GLU A 121 -24.78 -4.23 -2.76
C GLU A 121 -24.55 -3.82 -4.21
N LYS A 122 -23.42 -4.19 -4.80
CA LYS A 122 -23.13 -3.96 -6.22
C LYS A 122 -24.16 -4.62 -7.12
N ALA A 123 -24.52 -5.86 -6.85
CA ALA A 123 -25.53 -6.57 -7.61
C ALA A 123 -26.92 -5.92 -7.46
N SER A 124 -27.27 -5.44 -6.27
CA SER A 124 -28.50 -4.71 -6.01
C SER A 124 -28.55 -3.38 -6.77
N TRP A 125 -27.48 -2.61 -6.66
CA TRP A 125 -27.35 -1.32 -7.36
C TRP A 125 -27.39 -1.47 -8.88
N LEU A 126 -26.73 -2.50 -9.44
CA LEU A 126 -26.82 -2.78 -10.87
C LEU A 126 -28.23 -3.18 -11.33
N ARG A 127 -29.01 -3.90 -10.49
CA ARG A 127 -30.41 -4.20 -10.79
C ARG A 127 -31.28 -2.94 -10.79
N GLU A 128 -31.08 -2.06 -9.81
CA GLU A 128 -31.78 -0.78 -9.69
C GLU A 128 -31.49 0.10 -10.91
N LEU A 129 -30.21 0.27 -11.25
CA LEU A 129 -29.82 1.03 -12.47
C LEU A 129 -30.45 0.46 -13.73
N ARG A 130 -30.51 -0.89 -13.88
CA ARG A 130 -31.16 -1.51 -15.04
C ARG A 130 -32.66 -1.26 -15.09
N SER A 131 -33.33 -1.20 -13.93
CA SER A 131 -34.77 -0.96 -13.86
C SER A 131 -35.13 0.50 -14.19
N GLU A 132 -34.23 1.44 -13.94
CA GLU A 132 -34.45 2.88 -14.18
C GLU A 132 -33.90 3.36 -15.55
N ALA A 133 -32.95 2.61 -16.13
CA ALA A 133 -32.30 3.01 -17.38
C ALA A 133 -32.92 2.30 -18.60
N PHE A 134 -33.09 3.03 -19.69
CA PHE A 134 -33.40 2.42 -20.98
C PHE A 134 -32.12 1.76 -21.54
N VAL A 135 -32.07 0.42 -21.50
CA VAL A 135 -30.93 -0.36 -21.99
C VAL A 135 -31.25 -0.91 -23.39
N GLN A 136 -30.53 -0.41 -24.41
CA GLN A 136 -30.59 -0.97 -25.76
C GLN A 136 -29.32 -1.80 -26.01
N ILE A 137 -29.50 -3.13 -26.11
CA ILE A 137 -28.41 -4.05 -26.46
C ILE A 137 -28.25 -4.04 -27.98
N LYS A 138 -27.14 -3.55 -28.51
CA LYS A 138 -26.85 -3.48 -29.94
C LYS A 138 -26.17 -4.72 -30.51
N ASP A 139 -25.72 -5.63 -29.67
CA ASP A 139 -25.09 -6.89 -30.07
C ASP A 139 -26.10 -8.03 -30.04
N ALA A 140 -26.35 -8.65 -31.21
CA ALA A 140 -27.33 -9.71 -31.36
C ALA A 140 -26.98 -10.98 -30.55
N ASN A 141 -25.72 -11.22 -30.26
CA ASN A 141 -25.28 -12.39 -29.49
C ASN A 141 -25.50 -12.21 -27.96
N LEU A 142 -25.50 -10.97 -27.49
CA LEU A 142 -25.79 -10.64 -26.09
C LEU A 142 -27.28 -10.47 -25.81
N ALA A 143 -28.08 -10.17 -26.84
CA ALA A 143 -29.54 -10.03 -26.72
C ALA A 143 -30.25 -11.38 -26.47
N ALA A 144 -29.67 -12.49 -26.94
CA ALA A 144 -30.24 -13.83 -26.77
C ALA A 144 -30.15 -14.37 -25.34
N ASP A 145 -29.15 -13.93 -24.56
CA ASP A 145 -28.91 -14.41 -23.18
C ASP A 145 -29.77 -13.68 -22.13
N THR A 146 -30.36 -12.54 -22.49
CA THR A 146 -31.24 -11.76 -21.58
C THR A 146 -32.72 -12.13 -21.67
N GLY A 147 -33.14 -12.93 -22.67
CA GLY A 147 -34.53 -13.33 -22.91
C GLY A 147 -34.98 -14.62 -22.20
N ALA A 148 -34.09 -15.35 -21.54
CA ALA A 148 -34.39 -16.68 -21.02
C ALA A 148 -34.85 -16.73 -19.53
N ASN A 149 -34.93 -15.59 -18.83
CA ASN A 149 -35.30 -15.53 -17.41
C ASN A 149 -36.47 -14.60 -17.10
N ALA A 150 -37.44 -14.45 -18.02
CA ALA A 150 -38.70 -13.75 -17.77
C ALA A 150 -39.88 -14.68 -18.09
N GLU A 151 -40.11 -15.64 -17.22
CA GLU A 151 -41.40 -16.31 -16.95
C GLU A 151 -41.49 -16.63 -15.46
#